data_adb5bd842280e43e0cea659d91f437cb
#
_entry.id   adb5bd842280e43e0cea659d91f437cb
#
_cell.length_a   1.000
_cell.length_b   1.000
_cell.length_c   1.000
_cell.angle_alpha   90.00
_cell.angle_beta   90.00
_cell.angle_gamma   90.00
#
_symmetry.space_group_name_H-M   'P 1'
#
loop_
_entity.id
_entity.type
_entity.pdbx_description
1 polymer ?
#
loop_
_entity_poly.entity_id
_entity_poly.type
_entity_poly.pdbx_seq_one_letter_code
_entity_poly.pdbx_strand_id
1 'polypeptide(L)'
;MLCGVPQGSVLGPLLFIIYINDIVNCSNLDAVLFADDAALVLHHKTFKQLQKQLNVEATKLNKWFITNKLTLNLKKTKVMVFHKRRNKKHIVKKFRLNINRVNIEQVNHIKYLGVILDNKLNWQKHIDYISTKLNRTAGIIFKLRKQVPSKVLLLIYNSLGSSYLRYALMAWGTVRNTALRKLQTLQNKIIRYMTHSPLMTNVTQIKKRSRL
;
A
#
# COMPACT_ATOMS: atom_id res chain seq x y z
N MET A 1 30.48 -2.31 16.49
CA MET A 1 29.69 -1.24 15.85
C MET A 1 30.22 0.08 16.35
N LEU A 2 30.73 0.94 15.49
CA LEU A 2 31.29 2.24 15.88
C LEU A 2 30.23 3.35 15.98
N CYS A 3 29.01 3.13 15.48
CA CYS A 3 27.89 4.06 15.56
C CYS A 3 26.55 3.34 15.36
N GLY A 4 25.45 3.97 15.79
CA GLY A 4 24.09 3.44 15.72
C GLY A 4 23.64 2.79 17.03
N VAL A 5 22.43 2.23 17.01
CA VAL A 5 21.83 1.50 18.14
C VAL A 5 21.56 0.05 17.75
N PRO A 6 21.62 -0.91 18.70
CA PRO A 6 21.32 -2.30 18.40
C PRO A 6 19.91 -2.46 17.84
N GLN A 7 19.77 -3.29 16.81
CA GLN A 7 18.45 -3.66 16.28
C GLN A 7 17.62 -4.36 17.35
N GLY A 8 16.37 -3.93 17.55
CA GLY A 8 15.50 -4.43 18.61
C GLY A 8 15.61 -3.72 19.96
N SER A 9 16.45 -2.68 20.08
CA SER A 9 16.47 -1.83 21.27
C SER A 9 15.17 -1.03 21.41
N VAL A 10 14.74 -0.79 22.64
CA VAL A 10 13.50 -0.01 22.94
C VAL A 10 13.62 1.44 22.47
N LEU A 11 14.81 2.04 22.61
CA LEU A 11 15.07 3.44 22.24
C LEU A 11 15.39 3.64 20.76
N GLY A 12 15.75 2.59 20.02
CA GLY A 12 16.17 2.69 18.62
C GLY A 12 15.15 3.40 17.72
N PRO A 13 13.87 3.02 17.71
CA PRO A 13 12.85 3.69 16.93
C PRO A 13 12.67 5.16 17.29
N LEU A 14 12.68 5.50 18.57
CA LEU A 14 12.54 6.88 19.05
C LEU A 14 13.72 7.75 18.58
N LEU A 15 14.92 7.27 18.76
CA LEU A 15 16.16 7.97 18.34
C LEU A 15 16.18 8.15 16.81
N PHE A 16 15.70 7.17 16.06
CA PHE A 16 15.59 7.28 14.59
C PHE A 16 14.59 8.35 14.18
N ILE A 17 13.41 8.42 14.81
CA ILE A 17 12.40 9.44 14.51
C ILE A 17 12.95 10.84 14.80
N ILE A 18 13.63 11.05 15.93
CA ILE A 18 14.27 12.32 16.27
C ILE A 18 15.33 12.67 15.22
N TYR A 19 16.13 11.70 14.82
CA TYR A 19 17.23 11.87 13.87
C TYR A 19 16.75 12.24 12.45
N ILE A 20 15.62 11.69 11.99
CA ILE A 20 15.10 11.94 10.64
C ILE A 20 14.13 13.15 10.58
N ASN A 21 13.74 13.69 11.72
CA ASN A 21 12.65 14.67 11.81
C ASN A 21 12.91 15.97 11.02
N ASP A 22 14.14 16.41 10.87
CA ASP A 22 14.50 17.62 10.16
C ASP A 22 14.58 17.46 8.64
N ILE A 23 14.44 16.25 8.10
CA ILE A 23 14.41 16.00 6.65
C ILE A 23 13.34 16.81 5.92
N VAL A 24 12.22 17.11 6.60
CA VAL A 24 11.12 17.90 6.04
C VAL A 24 11.53 19.33 5.72
N ASN A 25 12.56 19.84 6.39
CA ASN A 25 13.06 21.21 6.24
C ASN A 25 14.13 21.33 5.14
N CYS A 26 14.67 20.21 4.64
CA CYS A 26 15.76 20.24 3.67
C CYS A 26 15.30 20.46 2.22
N SER A 27 14.00 20.35 1.94
CA SER A 27 13.45 20.47 0.60
C SER A 27 12.03 21.04 0.62
N ASN A 28 11.57 21.53 -0.53
CA ASN A 28 10.19 22.02 -0.72
C ASN A 28 9.22 20.89 -1.14
N LEU A 29 9.50 19.65 -0.76
CA LEU A 29 8.62 18.53 -1.00
C LEU A 29 7.71 18.30 0.21
N ASP A 30 6.44 18.02 -0.03
CA ASP A 30 5.57 17.52 1.02
C ASP A 30 6.03 16.12 1.41
N ALA A 31 6.43 15.93 2.66
CA ALA A 31 6.97 14.67 3.15
C ALA A 31 5.99 13.96 4.09
N VAL A 32 5.77 12.68 3.87
CA VAL A 32 5.08 11.77 4.79
C VAL A 32 6.05 10.67 5.18
N LEU A 33 6.40 10.61 6.44
CA LEU A 33 7.36 9.68 7.00
C LEU A 33 6.65 8.59 7.81
N PHE A 34 7.07 7.36 7.64
CA PHE A 34 6.63 6.22 8.45
C PHE A 34 7.82 5.29 8.69
N ALA A 35 8.41 5.37 9.87
CA ALA A 35 9.68 4.74 10.20
C ALA A 35 10.74 5.08 9.14
N ASP A 36 11.30 4.08 8.47
CA ASP A 36 12.28 4.22 7.38
C ASP A 36 11.65 4.48 6.00
N ASP A 37 10.34 4.32 5.87
CA ASP A 37 9.62 4.60 4.62
C ASP A 37 9.27 6.10 4.51
N ALA A 38 9.70 6.76 3.45
CA ALA A 38 9.39 8.14 3.13
C ALA A 38 8.63 8.25 1.81
N ALA A 39 7.49 8.94 1.82
CA ALA A 39 6.79 9.36 0.63
C ALA A 39 6.93 10.88 0.46
N LEU A 40 7.49 11.29 -0.67
CA LEU A 40 7.74 12.68 -0.99
C LEU A 40 6.84 13.08 -2.15
N VAL A 41 6.09 14.16 -1.98
CA VAL A 41 5.08 14.60 -2.95
C VAL A 41 5.44 15.98 -3.48
N LEU A 42 5.32 16.14 -4.79
CA LEU A 42 5.47 17.41 -5.46
C LEU A 42 4.36 17.59 -6.49
N HIS A 43 3.76 18.76 -6.53
CA HIS A 43 2.76 19.10 -7.54
C HIS A 43 3.21 20.28 -8.40
N HIS A 44 2.86 20.25 -9.68
CA HIS A 44 3.13 21.37 -10.59
C HIS A 44 2.12 21.41 -11.74
N LYS A 45 1.95 22.60 -12.34
CA LYS A 45 1.03 22.80 -13.48
C LYS A 45 1.51 22.14 -14.77
N THR A 46 2.83 22.05 -15.00
CA THR A 46 3.41 21.48 -16.20
C THR A 46 4.42 20.39 -15.89
N PHE A 47 4.47 19.36 -16.76
CA PHE A 47 5.39 18.24 -16.62
C PHE A 47 6.87 18.69 -16.63
N LYS A 48 7.23 19.67 -17.49
CA LYS A 48 8.61 20.18 -17.62
C LYS A 48 9.08 20.82 -16.32
N GLN A 49 8.22 21.65 -15.69
CA GLN A 49 8.53 22.30 -14.42
C GLN A 49 8.59 21.28 -13.28
N LEU A 50 7.64 20.33 -13.24
CA LEU A 50 7.64 19.22 -12.27
C LEU A 50 8.97 18.44 -12.32
N GLN A 51 9.42 18.06 -13.52
CA GLN A 51 10.67 17.33 -13.70
C GLN A 51 11.89 18.14 -13.26
N LYS A 52 11.95 19.43 -13.65
CA LYS A 52 13.06 20.32 -13.25
C LYS A 52 13.12 20.47 -11.74
N GLN A 53 12.00 20.81 -11.12
CA GLN A 53 11.93 21.04 -9.68
C GLN A 53 12.22 19.77 -8.88
N LEU A 54 11.66 18.62 -9.27
CA LEU A 54 11.94 17.36 -8.56
C LEU A 54 13.43 16.98 -8.59
N ASN A 55 14.14 17.20 -9.70
CA ASN A 55 15.58 16.93 -9.75
C ASN A 55 16.38 17.87 -8.82
N VAL A 56 15.97 19.15 -8.72
CA VAL A 56 16.58 20.11 -7.76
C VAL A 56 16.34 19.65 -6.32
N GLU A 57 15.09 19.33 -5.96
CA GLU A 57 14.74 18.93 -4.60
C GLU A 57 15.38 17.58 -4.23
N ALA A 58 15.44 16.63 -5.17
CA ALA A 58 16.13 15.35 -4.97
C ALA A 58 17.63 15.53 -4.71
N THR A 59 18.26 16.53 -5.33
CA THR A 59 19.67 16.87 -5.06
C THR A 59 19.86 17.39 -3.63
N LYS A 60 18.95 18.26 -3.16
CA LYS A 60 18.97 18.75 -1.78
C LYS A 60 18.81 17.62 -0.77
N LEU A 61 17.82 16.74 -0.98
CA LEU A 61 17.58 15.55 -0.17
C LEU A 61 18.81 14.63 -0.12
N ASN A 62 19.40 14.37 -1.28
CA ASN A 62 20.58 13.53 -1.35
C ASN A 62 21.76 14.13 -0.57
N LYS A 63 21.96 15.45 -0.64
CA LYS A 63 22.95 16.16 0.15
C LYS A 63 22.67 15.99 1.64
N TRP A 64 21.41 16.13 2.05
CA TRP A 64 21.00 15.93 3.44
C TRP A 64 21.30 14.51 3.92
N PHE A 65 20.97 13.46 3.14
CA PHE A 65 21.29 12.07 3.47
C PHE A 65 22.79 11.85 3.67
N ILE A 66 23.62 12.39 2.75
CA ILE A 66 25.08 12.26 2.85
C ILE A 66 25.61 12.95 4.10
N THR A 67 25.16 14.19 4.37
CA THR A 67 25.56 14.96 5.56
C THR A 67 25.21 14.23 6.85
N ASN A 68 24.03 13.61 6.89
CA ASN A 68 23.57 12.83 8.04
C ASN A 68 24.05 11.37 8.02
N LYS A 69 25.04 11.01 7.20
CA LYS A 69 25.59 9.64 7.13
C LYS A 69 24.54 8.54 6.90
N LEU A 70 23.42 8.89 6.25
CA LEU A 70 22.38 7.97 5.85
C LEU A 70 22.54 7.57 4.39
N THR A 71 22.24 6.31 4.07
CA THR A 71 22.31 5.82 2.69
C THR A 71 20.92 5.59 2.13
N LEU A 72 20.58 6.31 1.06
CA LEU A 72 19.33 6.12 0.33
C LEU A 72 19.38 4.83 -0.50
N ASN A 73 18.41 3.95 -0.32
CA ASN A 73 18.29 2.74 -1.14
C ASN A 73 17.69 3.06 -2.52
N LEU A 74 18.53 3.44 -3.47
CA LEU A 74 18.13 3.83 -4.81
C LEU A 74 17.41 2.72 -5.59
N LYS A 75 17.68 1.45 -5.29
CA LYS A 75 17.00 0.30 -5.94
C LYS A 75 15.54 0.18 -5.51
N LYS A 76 15.24 0.51 -4.25
CA LYS A 76 13.88 0.53 -3.71
C LYS A 76 13.15 1.84 -3.97
N THR A 77 13.88 2.95 -4.15
CA THR A 77 13.30 4.26 -4.46
C THR A 77 12.66 4.24 -5.84
N LYS A 78 11.41 4.70 -5.94
CA LYS A 78 10.63 4.72 -7.18
C LYS A 78 9.96 6.08 -7.35
N VAL A 79 9.68 6.44 -8.58
CA VAL A 79 8.89 7.62 -8.94
C VAL A 79 7.58 7.19 -9.53
N MET A 80 6.49 7.77 -9.07
CA MET A 80 5.18 7.60 -9.68
C MET A 80 4.58 8.96 -10.01
N VAL A 81 4.13 9.12 -11.25
CA VAL A 81 3.52 10.36 -11.73
C VAL A 81 2.02 10.18 -11.80
N PHE A 82 1.29 10.95 -10.99
CA PHE A 82 -0.15 11.02 -11.06
C PHE A 82 -0.61 12.05 -12.08
N HIS A 83 -1.60 11.71 -12.89
CA HIS A 83 -2.14 12.62 -13.89
C HIS A 83 -3.66 12.46 -14.03
N LYS A 84 -4.32 13.56 -14.35
CA LYS A 84 -5.77 13.59 -14.56
C LYS A 84 -6.14 12.78 -15.80
N ARG A 85 -7.14 11.90 -15.70
CA ARG A 85 -7.58 10.96 -16.75
C ARG A 85 -8.05 11.62 -18.07
N ARG A 86 -8.28 12.94 -18.08
CA ARG A 86 -8.91 13.67 -19.19
C ARG A 86 -8.07 13.77 -20.47
N ASN A 87 -6.78 13.62 -20.41
CA ASN A 87 -5.88 13.79 -21.57
C ASN A 87 -5.41 12.46 -22.13
N LYS A 88 -6.19 11.84 -23.00
CA LYS A 88 -5.80 10.65 -23.78
C LYS A 88 -4.57 10.87 -24.68
N LYS A 89 -4.24 12.13 -25.02
CA LYS A 89 -3.12 12.50 -25.90
C LYS A 89 -1.78 12.75 -25.18
N HIS A 90 -1.74 12.89 -23.87
CA HIS A 90 -0.47 12.95 -23.17
C HIS A 90 0.00 11.53 -22.89
N ILE A 91 0.74 10.97 -23.84
CA ILE A 91 1.73 9.93 -23.60
C ILE A 91 2.49 10.40 -22.37
N VAL A 92 2.41 9.63 -21.29
CA VAL A 92 3.18 9.92 -20.07
C VAL A 92 4.64 9.95 -20.48
N LYS A 93 5.17 11.15 -20.73
CA LYS A 93 6.58 11.32 -21.05
C LYS A 93 7.37 10.65 -19.94
N LYS A 94 8.32 9.81 -20.31
CA LYS A 94 9.16 9.11 -19.35
C LYS A 94 9.82 10.14 -18.45
N PHE A 95 9.48 10.09 -17.18
CA PHE A 95 10.05 10.97 -16.17
C PHE A 95 11.52 10.55 -15.94
N ARG A 96 12.42 11.51 -15.91
CA ARG A 96 13.84 11.24 -15.66
C ARG A 96 14.25 11.90 -14.36
N LEU A 97 14.43 11.10 -13.33
CA LEU A 97 14.98 11.52 -12.06
C LEU A 97 16.32 10.83 -11.84
N ASN A 98 17.37 11.61 -11.68
CA ASN A 98 18.70 11.10 -11.41
C ASN A 98 19.13 11.50 -10.00
N ILE A 99 19.57 10.52 -9.21
CA ILE A 99 20.18 10.72 -7.89
C ILE A 99 21.53 9.99 -7.90
N ASN A 100 22.61 10.68 -7.61
CA ASN A 100 23.96 10.12 -7.64
C ASN A 100 24.29 9.39 -8.95
N ARG A 101 23.94 9.99 -10.11
CA ARG A 101 24.11 9.41 -11.46
C ARG A 101 23.29 8.12 -11.72
N VAL A 102 22.46 7.70 -10.76
CA VAL A 102 21.55 6.57 -10.92
C VAL A 102 20.18 7.08 -11.34
N ASN A 103 19.64 6.55 -12.43
CA ASN A 103 18.29 6.88 -12.88
C ASN A 103 17.28 6.12 -12.04
N ILE A 104 16.36 6.87 -11.40
CA ILE A 104 15.30 6.30 -10.58
C ILE A 104 14.17 5.78 -11.47
N GLU A 105 13.73 4.57 -11.22
CA GLU A 105 12.69 3.92 -12.02
C GLU A 105 11.33 4.58 -11.83
N GLN A 106 10.70 4.95 -12.94
CA GLN A 106 9.30 5.37 -12.95
C GLN A 106 8.39 4.14 -13.01
N VAL A 107 7.44 4.06 -12.08
CA VAL A 107 6.49 2.95 -11.99
C VAL A 107 5.05 3.44 -12.14
N ASN A 108 4.18 2.56 -12.64
CA ASN A 108 2.73 2.83 -12.74
C ASN A 108 1.95 2.36 -11.52
N HIS A 109 2.54 1.56 -10.66
CA HIS A 109 1.99 1.11 -9.39
C HIS A 109 3.11 0.78 -8.41
N ILE A 110 2.86 1.01 -7.13
CA ILE A 110 3.80 0.73 -6.04
C ILE A 110 3.03 0.21 -4.82
N LYS A 111 3.63 -0.69 -4.08
CA LYS A 111 3.12 -1.07 -2.76
C LYS A 111 3.74 -0.12 -1.73
N TYR A 112 2.90 0.66 -1.05
CA TYR A 112 3.29 1.57 0.01
C TYR A 112 2.45 1.31 1.26
N LEU A 113 3.08 1.10 2.40
CA LEU A 113 2.43 0.76 3.68
C LEU A 113 1.31 -0.29 3.51
N GLY A 114 1.60 -1.40 2.80
CA GLY A 114 0.65 -2.50 2.62
C GLY A 114 -0.41 -2.28 1.53
N VAL A 115 -0.59 -1.06 1.01
CA VAL A 115 -1.56 -0.70 -0.02
C VAL A 115 -0.88 -0.60 -1.38
N ILE A 116 -1.52 -1.09 -2.44
CA ILE A 116 -1.02 -0.93 -3.81
C ILE A 116 -1.67 0.31 -4.42
N LEU A 117 -0.86 1.36 -4.55
CA LEU A 117 -1.22 2.59 -5.25
C LEU A 117 -0.98 2.43 -6.74
N ASP A 118 -1.83 2.97 -7.58
CA ASP A 118 -1.61 3.10 -9.02
C ASP A 118 -1.71 4.57 -9.44
N ASN A 119 -1.03 4.91 -10.53
CA ASN A 119 -0.90 6.29 -11.03
C ASN A 119 -2.23 6.94 -11.48
N LYS A 120 -3.34 6.19 -11.49
CA LYS A 120 -4.68 6.66 -11.81
C LYS A 120 -5.62 6.62 -10.61
N LEU A 121 -5.13 6.13 -9.45
CA LEU A 121 -5.90 5.92 -8.22
C LEU A 121 -7.22 5.16 -8.47
N ASN A 122 -7.17 4.14 -9.35
CA ASN A 122 -8.33 3.31 -9.65
C ASN A 122 -8.43 2.05 -8.78
N TRP A 123 -7.37 1.76 -8.01
CA TRP A 123 -7.28 0.70 -7.01
C TRP A 123 -7.41 -0.74 -7.56
N GLN A 124 -7.47 -0.93 -8.88
CA GLN A 124 -7.72 -2.26 -9.46
C GLN A 124 -6.65 -3.26 -9.01
N LYS A 125 -5.38 -2.88 -9.04
CA LYS A 125 -4.26 -3.73 -8.59
C LYS A 125 -4.37 -4.10 -7.11
N HIS A 126 -4.84 -3.17 -6.28
CA HIS A 126 -5.06 -3.42 -4.85
C HIS A 126 -6.22 -4.39 -4.62
N ILE A 127 -7.34 -4.22 -5.34
CA ILE A 127 -8.48 -5.13 -5.29
C ILE A 127 -8.08 -6.54 -5.73
N ASP A 128 -7.27 -6.67 -6.78
CA ASP A 128 -6.78 -7.97 -7.24
C ASP A 128 -5.85 -8.62 -6.20
N TYR A 129 -5.02 -7.83 -5.53
CA TYR A 129 -4.19 -8.29 -4.42
C TYR A 129 -5.04 -8.80 -3.25
N ILE A 130 -6.03 -8.02 -2.78
CA ILE A 130 -6.96 -8.45 -1.72
C ILE A 130 -7.72 -9.70 -2.15
N SER A 131 -8.23 -9.75 -3.40
CA SER A 131 -8.94 -10.91 -3.94
C SER A 131 -8.10 -12.18 -3.88
N THR A 132 -6.80 -12.09 -4.19
CA THR A 132 -5.87 -13.21 -4.09
C THR A 132 -5.71 -13.69 -2.64
N LYS A 133 -5.62 -12.76 -1.68
CA LYS A 133 -5.55 -13.10 -0.25
C LYS A 133 -6.83 -13.76 0.25
N LEU A 134 -7.99 -13.22 -0.12
CA LEU A 134 -9.29 -13.80 0.23
C LEU A 134 -9.49 -15.19 -0.39
N ASN A 135 -9.06 -15.42 -1.64
CA ASN A 135 -9.14 -16.74 -2.25
C ASN A 135 -8.30 -17.79 -1.50
N ARG A 136 -7.10 -17.40 -1.03
CA ARG A 136 -6.27 -18.29 -0.19
C ARG A 136 -6.96 -18.60 1.13
N THR A 137 -7.52 -17.58 1.80
CA THR A 137 -8.30 -17.77 3.02
C THR A 137 -9.51 -18.67 2.80
N ALA A 138 -10.23 -18.50 1.68
CA ALA A 138 -11.34 -19.38 1.30
C ALA A 138 -10.91 -20.84 1.12
N GLY A 139 -9.74 -21.06 0.52
CA GLY A 139 -9.16 -22.40 0.35
C GLY A 139 -8.81 -23.07 1.68
N ILE A 140 -8.21 -22.32 2.62
CA ILE A 140 -7.89 -22.79 3.96
C ILE A 140 -9.18 -23.18 4.69
N ILE A 141 -10.17 -22.29 4.73
CA ILE A 141 -11.46 -22.53 5.41
C ILE A 141 -12.20 -23.71 4.80
N PHE A 142 -12.19 -23.82 3.46
CA PHE A 142 -12.81 -24.96 2.78
C PHE A 142 -12.20 -26.31 3.20
N LYS A 143 -10.87 -26.38 3.33
CA LYS A 143 -10.19 -27.62 3.76
C LYS A 143 -10.50 -27.93 5.23
N LEU A 144 -10.50 -26.93 6.09
CA LEU A 144 -10.66 -27.12 7.54
C LEU A 144 -12.12 -27.25 8.00
N ARG A 145 -13.11 -26.87 7.18
CA ARG A 145 -14.52 -26.76 7.58
C ARG A 145 -15.13 -28.04 8.19
N LYS A 146 -14.62 -29.21 7.80
CA LYS A 146 -15.10 -30.49 8.34
C LYS A 146 -14.32 -30.98 9.57
N GLN A 147 -13.22 -30.32 9.92
CA GLN A 147 -12.28 -30.74 10.95
C GLN A 147 -12.34 -29.87 12.21
N VAL A 148 -12.80 -28.62 12.07
CA VAL A 148 -12.81 -27.67 13.18
C VAL A 148 -14.16 -26.98 13.35
N PRO A 149 -14.53 -26.57 14.58
CA PRO A 149 -15.79 -25.85 14.84
C PRO A 149 -15.86 -24.51 14.09
N SER A 150 -17.08 -24.05 13.79
CA SER A 150 -17.33 -22.76 13.10
C SER A 150 -16.71 -21.56 13.82
N LYS A 151 -16.59 -21.58 15.15
CA LYS A 151 -15.90 -20.53 15.93
C LYS A 151 -14.42 -20.38 15.53
N VAL A 152 -13.74 -21.51 15.32
CA VAL A 152 -12.33 -21.51 14.90
C VAL A 152 -12.21 -21.02 13.46
N LEU A 153 -13.13 -21.42 12.57
CA LEU A 153 -13.17 -20.91 11.19
C LEU A 153 -13.39 -19.40 11.14
N LEU A 154 -14.23 -18.87 12.02
CA LEU A 154 -14.45 -17.42 12.16
C LEU A 154 -13.16 -16.69 12.61
N LEU A 155 -12.44 -17.26 13.57
CA LEU A 155 -11.15 -16.70 14.03
C LEU A 155 -10.14 -16.65 12.87
N ILE A 156 -10.02 -17.74 12.10
CA ILE A 156 -9.17 -17.82 10.91
C ILE A 156 -9.59 -16.76 9.87
N TYR A 157 -10.88 -16.60 9.62
CA TYR A 157 -11.39 -15.58 8.70
C TYR A 157 -11.05 -14.17 9.18
N ASN A 158 -11.26 -13.86 10.45
CA ASN A 158 -10.97 -12.53 11.00
C ASN A 158 -9.47 -12.19 10.92
N SER A 159 -8.61 -13.16 11.18
CA SER A 159 -7.15 -12.97 11.14
C SER A 159 -6.60 -12.87 9.72
N LEU A 160 -6.99 -13.77 8.82
CA LEU A 160 -6.40 -13.93 7.48
C LEU A 160 -7.22 -13.31 6.34
N GLY A 161 -8.47 -12.95 6.55
CA GLY A 161 -9.37 -12.45 5.51
C GLY A 161 -9.90 -11.05 5.82
N SER A 162 -10.63 -10.92 6.93
CA SER A 162 -11.26 -9.67 7.32
C SER A 162 -10.25 -8.53 7.56
N SER A 163 -9.06 -8.86 8.06
CA SER A 163 -7.96 -7.93 8.25
C SER A 163 -7.58 -7.21 6.94
N TYR A 164 -7.48 -7.93 5.82
CA TYR A 164 -7.20 -7.33 4.51
C TYR A 164 -8.33 -6.43 4.00
N LEU A 165 -9.59 -6.77 4.30
CA LEU A 165 -10.75 -5.96 3.89
C LEU A 165 -10.85 -4.66 4.68
N ARG A 166 -10.47 -4.67 5.96
CA ARG A 166 -10.56 -3.50 6.85
C ARG A 166 -9.35 -2.58 6.71
N TYR A 167 -8.18 -3.13 6.37
CA TYR A 167 -6.95 -2.35 6.31
C TYR A 167 -7.04 -1.26 5.25
N ALA A 168 -6.78 -0.02 5.67
CA ALA A 168 -6.78 1.19 4.85
C ALA A 168 -8.07 1.38 4.01
N LEU A 169 -9.22 0.89 4.48
CA LEU A 169 -10.50 0.98 3.77
C LEU A 169 -10.88 2.42 3.43
N MET A 170 -10.53 3.38 4.27
CA MET A 170 -10.75 4.81 4.01
C MET A 170 -10.04 5.31 2.76
N ALA A 171 -8.90 4.72 2.39
CA ALA A 171 -8.15 5.12 1.20
C ALA A 171 -8.75 4.52 -0.08
N TRP A 172 -9.06 3.22 -0.08
CA TRP A 172 -9.48 2.50 -1.30
C TRP A 172 -10.98 2.17 -1.36
N GLY A 173 -11.74 2.40 -0.29
CA GLY A 173 -13.17 2.05 -0.22
C GLY A 173 -14.06 2.82 -1.19
N THR A 174 -13.58 3.93 -1.77
CA THR A 174 -14.27 4.72 -2.80
C THR A 174 -14.16 4.12 -4.22
N VAL A 175 -13.58 2.94 -4.34
CA VAL A 175 -13.46 2.22 -5.61
C VAL A 175 -14.84 1.91 -6.22
N ARG A 176 -14.88 1.69 -7.54
CA ARG A 176 -16.12 1.39 -8.26
C ARG A 176 -16.86 0.18 -7.69
N ASN A 177 -18.18 0.24 -7.66
CA ASN A 177 -19.05 -0.83 -7.15
C ASN A 177 -18.78 -2.21 -7.79
N THR A 178 -18.38 -2.25 -9.05
CA THR A 178 -18.01 -3.51 -9.73
C THR A 178 -16.84 -4.23 -9.08
N ALA A 179 -15.84 -3.48 -8.63
CA ALA A 179 -14.67 -4.03 -7.93
C ALA A 179 -15.03 -4.47 -6.50
N LEU A 180 -15.86 -3.70 -5.79
CA LEU A 180 -16.39 -4.09 -4.47
C LEU A 180 -17.24 -5.35 -4.54
N ARG A 181 -18.07 -5.52 -5.58
CA ARG A 181 -18.85 -6.74 -5.79
C ARG A 181 -17.97 -7.99 -5.89
N LYS A 182 -16.80 -7.89 -6.53
CA LYS A 182 -15.83 -9.01 -6.58
C LYS A 182 -15.40 -9.45 -5.18
N LEU A 183 -15.05 -8.50 -4.30
CA LEU A 183 -14.67 -8.79 -2.91
C LEU A 183 -15.86 -9.33 -2.11
N GLN A 184 -17.05 -8.75 -2.29
CA GLN A 184 -18.28 -9.21 -1.63
C GLN A 184 -18.62 -10.66 -2.01
N THR A 185 -18.46 -11.04 -3.28
CA THR A 185 -18.69 -12.41 -3.74
C THR A 185 -17.73 -13.39 -3.05
N LEU A 186 -16.44 -13.04 -2.92
CA LEU A 186 -15.46 -13.86 -2.21
C LEU A 186 -15.78 -13.96 -0.72
N GLN A 187 -16.14 -12.87 -0.10
CA GLN A 187 -16.57 -12.85 1.31
C GLN A 187 -17.79 -13.74 1.53
N ASN A 188 -18.79 -13.63 0.67
CA ASN A 188 -19.99 -14.46 0.72
C ASN A 188 -19.66 -15.95 0.59
N LYS A 189 -18.72 -16.30 -0.30
CA LYS A 189 -18.23 -17.69 -0.46
C LYS A 189 -17.60 -18.19 0.83
N ILE A 190 -16.76 -17.41 1.48
CA ILE A 190 -16.12 -17.75 2.74
C ILE A 190 -17.17 -17.98 3.84
N ILE A 191 -18.16 -17.09 3.96
CA ILE A 191 -19.24 -17.22 4.95
C ILE A 191 -19.99 -18.52 4.77
N ARG A 192 -20.36 -18.88 3.53
CA ARG A 192 -21.04 -20.16 3.26
C ARG A 192 -20.18 -21.36 3.65
N TYR A 193 -18.88 -21.31 3.44
CA TYR A 193 -17.96 -22.38 3.86
C TYR A 193 -17.91 -22.54 5.38
N MET A 194 -17.87 -21.42 6.13
CA MET A 194 -17.85 -21.42 7.60
C MET A 194 -19.14 -21.95 8.22
N THR A 195 -20.28 -21.71 7.55
CA THR A 195 -21.62 -22.07 8.05
C THR A 195 -22.15 -23.36 7.43
N HIS A 196 -21.36 -24.07 6.65
CA HIS A 196 -21.78 -25.30 5.94
C HIS A 196 -23.04 -25.12 5.06
N SER A 197 -23.32 -23.87 4.66
CA SER A 197 -24.51 -23.53 3.87
C SER A 197 -24.31 -23.83 2.39
N PRO A 198 -25.35 -24.21 1.64
CA PRO A 198 -25.30 -24.34 0.19
C PRO A 198 -24.85 -23.06 -0.51
N LEU A 199 -24.21 -23.20 -1.69
CA LEU A 199 -23.66 -22.04 -2.43
C LEU A 199 -24.71 -21.00 -2.84
N MET A 200 -25.97 -21.42 -3.01
CA MET A 200 -27.07 -20.53 -3.40
C MET A 200 -27.78 -19.85 -2.23
N THR A 201 -27.45 -20.21 -0.97
CA THR A 201 -28.12 -19.61 0.19
C THR A 201 -27.82 -18.12 0.30
N ASN A 202 -28.85 -17.33 0.62
CA ASN A 202 -28.71 -15.89 0.81
C ASN A 202 -27.90 -15.57 2.06
N VAL A 203 -26.74 -14.95 1.86
CA VAL A 203 -25.79 -14.63 2.95
C VAL A 203 -26.35 -13.67 3.99
N THR A 204 -27.27 -12.78 3.59
CA THR A 204 -27.95 -11.87 4.55
C THR A 204 -28.74 -12.66 5.59
N GLN A 205 -29.42 -13.73 5.18
CA GLN A 205 -30.12 -14.64 6.10
C GLN A 205 -29.16 -15.39 7.01
N ILE A 206 -28.02 -15.85 6.45
CA ILE A 206 -26.97 -16.54 7.22
C ILE A 206 -26.42 -15.63 8.32
N LYS A 207 -26.05 -14.37 7.98
CA LYS A 207 -25.52 -13.39 8.93
C LYS A 207 -26.50 -13.12 10.09
N LYS A 208 -27.79 -12.99 9.79
CA LYS A 208 -28.84 -12.81 10.83
C LYS A 208 -28.93 -13.99 11.79
N ARG A 209 -28.85 -15.25 11.26
CA ARG A 209 -28.95 -16.48 12.07
C ARG A 209 -27.70 -16.77 12.91
N SER A 210 -26.52 -16.46 12.36
CA SER A 210 -25.22 -16.85 12.95
C SER A 210 -24.59 -15.76 13.81
N ARG A 211 -25.25 -14.59 13.99
CA ARG A 211 -24.68 -13.39 14.67
C ARG A 211 -23.28 -13.01 14.18
N LEU A 212 -23.04 -13.21 12.88
CA LEU A 212 -21.77 -12.91 12.17
C LEU A 212 -21.77 -11.47 11.64
#